data_7cb5d7aa774c1b9766618344fc715828
#
_entry.id   7cb5d7aa774c1b9766618344fc715828
#
_cell.length_a   1.000
_cell.length_b   1.000
_cell.length_c   1.000
_cell.angle_alpha   90.00
_cell.angle_beta   90.00
_cell.angle_gamma   90.00
#
_symmetry.space_group_name_H-M   'P 1'
#
loop_
_entity.id
_entity.type
_entity.pdbx_description
1 polymer ?
#
loop_
_entity_poly.entity_id
_entity_poly.type
_entity_poly.pdbx_seq_one_letter_code
_entity_poly.pdbx_strand_id
1 'polypeptide(L)'
;MNQIPDHAAERVLGTIQEVINSADEELEQAEQWMRGLVDEFPEASIIHSYYGWVLSRKGKHREAIEHGRVAVKLSPESEISSIMLFRILWSAGERKEAFDEQKRLEQYGPSEEYARMMQEWKEIKPENEDID
;
A
#
# COMPACT_ATOMS: atom_id res chain seq x y z
N MET A 1 7.53 4.63 12.19
CA MET A 1 8.90 4.81 11.70
C MET A 1 9.41 3.55 11.03
N ASN A 2 10.13 3.71 9.95
CA ASN A 2 10.72 2.56 9.26
C ASN A 2 11.88 2.01 10.09
N GLN A 3 11.92 0.69 10.21
CA GLN A 3 12.97 -0.01 10.94
C GLN A 3 14.07 -0.48 9.98
N ILE A 4 14.45 0.39 9.04
CA ILE A 4 15.48 0.07 8.07
C ILE A 4 16.77 0.79 8.46
N PRO A 5 17.85 0.06 8.74
CA PRO A 5 19.12 0.71 9.07
C PRO A 5 19.66 1.53 7.90
N ASP A 6 20.39 2.61 8.22
CA ASP A 6 20.93 3.49 7.19
C ASP A 6 21.75 2.75 6.15
N HIS A 7 22.54 1.76 6.58
CA HIS A 7 23.40 1.02 5.65
C HIS A 7 22.60 0.16 4.65
N ALA A 8 21.35 -0.14 4.96
CA ALA A 8 20.51 -0.95 4.08
C ALA A 8 19.51 -0.12 3.28
N ALA A 9 19.37 1.17 3.63
CA ALA A 9 18.30 1.99 3.07
C ALA A 9 18.38 2.09 1.55
N GLU A 10 19.59 2.31 1.01
CA GLU A 10 19.73 2.46 -0.44
C GLU A 10 19.37 1.17 -1.17
N ARG A 11 19.81 0.04 -0.63
CA ARG A 11 19.50 -1.26 -1.24
C ARG A 11 17.99 -1.51 -1.22
N VAL A 12 17.35 -1.25 -0.08
CA VAL A 12 15.91 -1.48 0.06
C VAL A 12 15.12 -0.58 -0.89
N LEU A 13 15.46 0.71 -0.92
CA LEU A 13 14.76 1.64 -1.80
C LEU A 13 14.97 1.31 -3.27
N GLY A 14 16.17 0.85 -3.63
CA GLY A 14 16.42 0.41 -4.99
C GLY A 14 15.57 -0.78 -5.39
N THR A 15 15.42 -1.75 -4.48
CA THR A 15 14.57 -2.91 -4.74
C THR A 15 13.12 -2.48 -4.91
N ILE A 16 12.63 -1.60 -4.02
CA ILE A 16 11.27 -1.11 -4.12
C ILE A 16 11.04 -0.39 -5.45
N GLN A 17 12.03 0.41 -5.88
CA GLN A 17 11.92 1.11 -7.16
C GLN A 17 11.78 0.13 -8.31
N GLU A 18 12.55 -0.96 -8.30
CA GLU A 18 12.42 -1.99 -9.33
C GLU A 18 11.05 -2.67 -9.28
N VAL A 19 10.54 -2.90 -8.07
CA VAL A 19 9.22 -3.49 -7.90
C VAL A 19 8.15 -2.57 -8.47
N ILE A 20 8.25 -1.27 -8.20
CA ILE A 20 7.28 -0.30 -8.71
C ILE A 20 7.25 -0.33 -10.24
N ASN A 21 8.40 -0.53 -10.87
CA ASN A 21 8.52 -0.52 -12.32
C ASN A 21 8.28 -1.89 -12.97
N SER A 22 7.94 -2.90 -12.18
CA SER A 22 7.77 -4.27 -12.69
C SER A 22 6.55 -4.38 -13.59
N ALA A 23 6.72 -5.05 -14.72
CA ALA A 23 5.60 -5.41 -15.58
C ALA A 23 4.86 -6.63 -15.02
N ASP A 24 3.68 -6.91 -15.55
CA ASP A 24 2.86 -8.01 -15.03
C ASP A 24 3.59 -9.35 -15.06
N GLU A 25 4.38 -9.62 -16.09
CA GLU A 25 5.11 -10.88 -16.19
C GLU A 25 6.28 -10.95 -15.21
N GLU A 26 6.60 -9.86 -14.52
CA GLU A 26 7.69 -9.82 -13.55
C GLU A 26 7.20 -9.88 -12.11
N LEU A 27 5.89 -10.01 -11.92
CA LEU A 27 5.33 -9.94 -10.56
C LEU A 27 5.78 -11.10 -9.66
N GLU A 28 6.05 -12.25 -10.24
CA GLU A 28 6.52 -13.37 -9.45
C GLU A 28 7.88 -13.04 -8.82
N GLN A 29 8.78 -12.46 -9.60
CA GLN A 29 10.08 -12.04 -9.09
C GLN A 29 9.93 -10.92 -8.07
N ALA A 30 9.03 -9.97 -8.34
CA ALA A 30 8.77 -8.87 -7.42
C ALA A 30 8.26 -9.39 -6.08
N GLU A 31 7.38 -10.38 -6.11
CA GLU A 31 6.87 -10.97 -4.88
C GLU A 31 7.99 -11.61 -4.07
N GLN A 32 8.88 -12.34 -4.74
CA GLN A 32 10.01 -12.98 -4.06
C GLN A 32 10.93 -11.95 -3.42
N TRP A 33 11.24 -10.88 -4.13
CA TRP A 33 12.08 -9.81 -3.59
C TRP A 33 11.43 -9.18 -2.35
N MET A 34 10.14 -8.87 -2.44
CA MET A 34 9.47 -8.22 -1.31
C MET A 34 9.32 -9.16 -0.13
N ARG A 35 9.09 -10.45 -0.38
CA ARG A 35 9.03 -11.42 0.71
C ARG A 35 10.35 -11.48 1.46
N GLY A 36 11.47 -11.46 0.72
CA GLY A 36 12.78 -11.42 1.35
C GLY A 36 12.98 -10.19 2.21
N LEU A 37 12.49 -9.03 1.73
CA LEU A 37 12.61 -7.81 2.51
C LEU A 37 11.72 -7.85 3.77
N VAL A 38 10.53 -8.43 3.68
CA VAL A 38 9.67 -8.59 4.86
C VAL A 38 10.36 -9.46 5.90
N ASP A 39 11.00 -10.55 5.45
CA ASP A 39 11.71 -11.42 6.37
C ASP A 39 12.89 -10.72 7.03
N GLU A 40 13.56 -9.86 6.29
CA GLU A 40 14.74 -9.15 6.79
C GLU A 40 14.35 -7.96 7.68
N PHE A 41 13.28 -7.25 7.32
CA PHE A 41 12.86 -6.03 8.04
C PHE A 41 11.35 -6.10 8.34
N PRO A 42 10.93 -7.00 9.24
CA PRO A 42 9.51 -7.24 9.46
C PRO A 42 8.73 -6.06 10.06
N GLU A 43 9.43 -5.04 10.58
CA GLU A 43 8.76 -3.90 11.18
C GLU A 43 8.85 -2.63 10.33
N ALA A 44 9.24 -2.77 9.07
CA ALA A 44 9.31 -1.63 8.16
C ALA A 44 8.00 -1.49 7.41
N SER A 45 7.23 -0.45 7.74
CA SER A 45 5.91 -0.26 7.17
C SER A 45 5.95 -0.13 5.64
N ILE A 46 6.96 0.58 5.10
CA ILE A 46 7.04 0.77 3.65
C ILE A 46 7.18 -0.57 2.91
N ILE A 47 7.89 -1.52 3.51
CA ILE A 47 8.08 -2.82 2.89
C ILE A 47 6.75 -3.58 2.87
N HIS A 48 6.01 -3.59 3.98
CA HIS A 48 4.70 -4.23 3.99
C HIS A 48 3.74 -3.58 3.00
N SER A 49 3.80 -2.27 2.86
CA SER A 49 2.95 -1.55 1.91
C SER A 49 3.18 -2.04 0.48
N TYR A 50 4.43 -2.09 0.06
CA TYR A 50 4.73 -2.50 -1.32
C TYR A 50 4.59 -3.98 -1.53
N TYR A 51 4.84 -4.79 -0.50
CA TYR A 51 4.56 -6.22 -0.61
C TYR A 51 3.06 -6.44 -0.82
N GLY A 52 2.23 -5.74 -0.03
CA GLY A 52 0.79 -5.82 -0.21
C GLY A 52 0.36 -5.37 -1.60
N TRP A 53 1.00 -4.32 -2.11
CA TRP A 53 0.69 -3.83 -3.45
C TRP A 53 0.99 -4.89 -4.53
N VAL A 54 2.14 -5.56 -4.43
CA VAL A 54 2.49 -6.63 -5.37
C VAL A 54 1.49 -7.77 -5.28
N LEU A 55 1.15 -8.18 -4.07
CA LEU A 55 0.17 -9.25 -3.87
C LEU A 55 -1.19 -8.88 -4.48
N SER A 56 -1.58 -7.62 -4.32
CA SER A 56 -2.83 -7.13 -4.90
C SER A 56 -2.81 -7.22 -6.42
N ARG A 57 -1.70 -6.84 -7.04
CA ARG A 57 -1.55 -6.93 -8.48
C ARG A 57 -1.63 -8.37 -8.99
N LYS A 58 -1.24 -9.32 -8.14
CA LYS A 58 -1.31 -10.75 -8.47
C LYS A 58 -2.69 -11.34 -8.17
N GLY A 59 -3.61 -10.56 -7.66
CA GLY A 59 -4.93 -11.04 -7.31
C GLY A 59 -5.01 -11.75 -5.96
N LYS A 60 -3.95 -11.70 -5.16
CA LYS A 60 -3.93 -12.30 -3.84
C LYS A 60 -4.48 -11.32 -2.81
N HIS A 61 -5.77 -11.04 -2.94
CA HIS A 61 -6.39 -9.92 -2.20
C HIS A 61 -6.34 -10.08 -0.69
N ARG A 62 -6.58 -11.27 -0.16
CA ARG A 62 -6.58 -11.45 1.29
C ARG A 62 -5.21 -11.16 1.89
N GLU A 63 -4.17 -11.74 1.31
CA GLU A 63 -2.81 -11.52 1.80
C GLU A 63 -2.41 -10.05 1.62
N ALA A 64 -2.81 -9.46 0.50
CA ALA A 64 -2.50 -8.05 0.24
C ALA A 64 -3.09 -7.16 1.34
N ILE A 65 -4.34 -7.40 1.70
CA ILE A 65 -5.00 -6.61 2.74
C ILE A 65 -4.31 -6.80 4.08
N GLU A 66 -3.91 -8.03 4.40
CA GLU A 66 -3.22 -8.31 5.66
C GLU A 66 -1.95 -7.47 5.77
N HIS A 67 -1.13 -7.45 4.71
CA HIS A 67 0.11 -6.69 4.75
C HIS A 67 -0.13 -5.19 4.72
N GLY A 68 -1.13 -4.75 3.99
CA GLY A 68 -1.52 -3.34 4.02
C GLY A 68 -1.93 -2.88 5.41
N ARG A 69 -2.66 -3.71 6.14
CA ARG A 69 -3.07 -3.39 7.51
C ARG A 69 -1.89 -3.41 8.46
N VAL A 70 -0.95 -4.33 8.28
CA VAL A 70 0.27 -4.34 9.09
C VAL A 70 1.03 -3.03 8.90
N ALA A 71 1.15 -2.57 7.65
CA ALA A 71 1.86 -1.33 7.36
C ALA A 71 1.22 -0.14 8.09
N VAL A 72 -0.10 -0.04 8.05
CA VAL A 72 -0.82 1.05 8.71
C VAL A 72 -0.69 0.94 10.23
N LYS A 73 -0.69 -0.29 10.76
CA LYS A 73 -0.52 -0.48 12.19
C LYS A 73 0.87 -0.04 12.64
N LEU A 74 1.89 -0.31 11.82
CA LEU A 74 3.27 0.08 12.14
C LEU A 74 3.48 1.59 12.03
N SER A 75 2.79 2.25 11.10
CA SER A 75 2.95 3.69 10.88
C SER A 75 1.58 4.31 10.62
N PRO A 76 0.79 4.53 11.68
CA PRO A 76 -0.61 4.96 11.52
C PRO A 76 -0.78 6.31 10.84
N GLU A 77 0.19 7.22 10.96
CA GLU A 77 0.07 8.54 10.36
C GLU A 77 0.72 8.63 8.98
N SER A 78 1.26 7.52 8.47
CA SER A 78 1.93 7.52 7.17
C SER A 78 0.91 7.60 6.04
N GLU A 79 1.04 8.64 5.19
CA GLU A 79 0.18 8.76 4.03
C GLU A 79 0.42 7.65 3.03
N ILE A 80 1.68 7.24 2.84
CA ILE A 80 2.00 6.17 1.89
C ILE A 80 1.36 4.87 2.31
N SER A 81 1.47 4.51 3.59
CA SER A 81 0.83 3.29 4.08
C SER A 81 -0.68 3.33 3.88
N SER A 82 -1.29 4.48 4.16
CA SER A 82 -2.73 4.64 4.02
C SER A 82 -3.17 4.57 2.56
N ILE A 83 -2.44 5.26 1.67
CA ILE A 83 -2.76 5.25 0.25
C ILE A 83 -2.66 3.83 -0.31
N MET A 84 -1.62 3.10 0.05
CA MET A 84 -1.45 1.74 -0.45
C MET A 84 -2.56 0.84 0.05
N LEU A 85 -2.93 0.94 1.32
CA LEU A 85 -4.04 0.15 1.84
C LEU A 85 -5.35 0.52 1.14
N PHE A 86 -5.58 1.82 0.91
CA PHE A 86 -6.76 2.25 0.18
C PHE A 86 -6.83 1.56 -1.18
N ARG A 87 -5.73 1.61 -1.93
CA ARG A 87 -5.70 1.01 -3.26
C ARG A 87 -5.88 -0.50 -3.23
N ILE A 88 -5.27 -1.15 -2.25
CA ILE A 88 -5.41 -2.59 -2.08
C ILE A 88 -6.87 -2.96 -1.81
N LEU A 89 -7.50 -2.24 -0.91
CA LEU A 89 -8.90 -2.48 -0.57
C LEU A 89 -9.81 -2.21 -1.77
N TRP A 90 -9.54 -1.13 -2.49
CA TRP A 90 -10.32 -0.79 -3.67
C TRP A 90 -10.23 -1.91 -4.71
N SER A 91 -9.02 -2.40 -4.96
CA SER A 91 -8.81 -3.47 -5.94
C SER A 91 -9.50 -4.77 -5.54
N ALA A 92 -9.66 -4.98 -4.24
CA ALA A 92 -10.33 -6.17 -3.72
C ALA A 92 -11.85 -6.02 -3.72
N GLY A 93 -12.38 -4.85 -4.11
CA GLY A 93 -13.80 -4.61 -4.08
C GLY A 93 -14.32 -4.15 -2.73
N GLU A 94 -13.43 -3.91 -1.77
CA GLU A 94 -13.80 -3.50 -0.41
C GLU A 94 -13.86 -1.99 -0.33
N ARG A 95 -14.79 -1.39 -1.06
CA ARG A 95 -14.82 0.07 -1.21
C ARG A 95 -15.20 0.81 0.06
N LYS A 96 -16.12 0.24 0.83
CA LYS A 96 -16.49 0.86 2.10
C LYS A 96 -15.26 0.94 3.02
N GLU A 97 -14.52 -0.16 3.12
CA GLU A 97 -13.34 -0.19 3.98
C GLU A 97 -12.24 0.74 3.46
N ALA A 98 -12.15 0.90 2.13
CA ALA A 98 -11.19 1.85 1.56
C ALA A 98 -11.51 3.26 2.05
N PHE A 99 -12.78 3.68 2.01
CA PHE A 99 -13.15 5.00 2.48
C PHE A 99 -13.09 5.13 4.00
N ASP A 100 -13.26 4.03 4.73
CA ASP A 100 -13.03 4.03 6.17
C ASP A 100 -11.57 4.35 6.47
N GLU A 101 -10.65 3.80 5.66
CA GLU A 101 -9.23 4.09 5.82
C GLU A 101 -8.93 5.55 5.52
N GLN A 102 -9.55 6.12 4.51
CA GLN A 102 -9.40 7.54 4.22
C GLN A 102 -9.82 8.39 5.43
N LYS A 103 -10.97 8.06 6.00
CA LYS A 103 -11.47 8.80 7.17
C LYS A 103 -10.52 8.66 8.35
N ARG A 104 -9.96 7.48 8.54
CA ARG A 104 -9.02 7.26 9.63
C ARG A 104 -7.81 8.18 9.50
N LEU A 105 -7.24 8.28 8.29
CA LEU A 105 -6.05 9.10 8.11
C LEU A 105 -6.35 10.59 8.28
N GLU A 106 -7.57 11.02 7.97
CA GLU A 106 -7.94 12.43 8.10
C GLU A 106 -7.73 12.94 9.53
N GLN A 107 -7.75 12.07 10.51
CA GLN A 107 -7.52 12.46 11.90
C GLN A 107 -6.09 12.97 12.13
N TYR A 108 -5.17 12.65 11.24
CA TYR A 108 -3.78 13.04 11.39
C TYR A 108 -3.41 14.29 10.59
N GLY A 109 -4.40 14.97 9.96
CA GLY A 109 -4.15 16.19 9.21
C GLY A 109 -3.28 15.97 7.99
N PRO A 110 -3.73 15.14 7.04
CA PRO A 110 -2.91 14.79 5.88
C PRO A 110 -2.62 16.00 4.99
N SER A 111 -1.64 15.82 4.10
CA SER A 111 -1.21 16.88 3.20
C SER A 111 -2.31 17.25 2.20
N GLU A 112 -2.16 18.45 1.59
CA GLU A 112 -3.08 18.88 0.55
C GLU A 112 -3.02 17.95 -0.66
N GLU A 113 -1.85 17.40 -0.94
CA GLU A 113 -1.70 16.46 -2.04
C GLU A 113 -2.52 15.19 -1.82
N TYR A 114 -2.47 14.67 -0.60
CA TYR A 114 -3.28 13.50 -0.23
C TYR A 114 -4.76 13.84 -0.38
N ALA A 115 -5.18 15.00 0.13
CA ALA A 115 -6.59 15.40 0.07
C ALA A 115 -7.08 15.50 -1.37
N ARG A 116 -6.25 16.07 -2.25
CA ARG A 116 -6.61 16.21 -3.66
C ARG A 116 -6.76 14.84 -4.32
N MET A 117 -5.82 13.94 -4.04
CA MET A 117 -5.88 12.60 -4.61
C MET A 117 -7.14 11.87 -4.16
N MET A 118 -7.51 11.99 -2.89
CA MET A 118 -8.72 11.33 -2.39
C MET A 118 -9.97 11.95 -3.00
N GLN A 119 -9.93 13.24 -3.29
CA GLN A 119 -11.06 13.88 -3.96
C GLN A 119 -11.27 13.30 -5.36
N GLU A 120 -10.18 13.04 -6.08
CA GLU A 120 -10.29 12.45 -7.39
C GLU A 120 -10.92 11.05 -7.33
N TRP A 121 -10.56 10.26 -6.34
CA TRP A 121 -11.19 8.95 -6.14
C TRP A 121 -12.69 9.08 -5.90
N LYS A 122 -13.09 10.08 -5.10
CA LYS A 122 -14.51 10.30 -4.83
C LYS A 122 -15.29 10.68 -6.08
N GLU A 123 -14.65 11.38 -7.00
CA GLU A 123 -15.31 11.76 -8.24
C GLU A 123 -15.50 10.59 -9.18
N ILE A 124 -14.59 9.63 -9.14
CA ILE A 124 -14.71 8.40 -9.93
C ILE A 124 -15.78 7.49 -9.34
N LYS A 125 -15.92 7.51 -8.01
CA LYS A 125 -16.78 6.60 -7.29
C LYS A 125 -18.23 6.54 -7.79
N PRO A 126 -18.89 7.67 -8.10
CA PRO A 126 -20.31 7.60 -8.51
C PRO A 126 -20.58 6.65 -9.66
N GLU A 127 -19.66 6.53 -10.60
CA GLU A 127 -19.84 5.62 -11.72
C GLU A 127 -19.75 4.17 -11.31
N ASN A 128 -19.01 3.91 -10.24
CA ASN A 128 -18.79 2.55 -9.76
C ASN A 128 -19.78 2.12 -8.71
N GLU A 129 -20.42 3.08 -8.06
CA GLU A 129 -21.38 2.76 -7.01
C GLU A 129 -22.63 2.08 -7.53
N ASP A 130 -22.95 2.30 -8.77
CA ASP A 130 -24.11 1.65 -9.38
C ASP A 130 -23.94 0.14 -9.39
N ILE A 131 -22.73 -0.33 -9.23
CA ILE A 131 -22.41 -1.73 -9.22
C ILE A 131 -22.70 -2.37 -7.87
N ASP A 132 -22.65 -1.57 -6.84
CA ASP A 132 -22.89 -2.03 -5.47
C ASP A 132 -24.39 -2.21 -5.18
#